data_87cfbfe98bd65026e035ff684f078aab
#
_entry.id   87cfbfe98bd65026e035ff684f078aab
#
_cell.length_a   1.000
_cell.length_b   1.000
_cell.length_c   1.000
_cell.angle_alpha   90.00
_cell.angle_beta   90.00
_cell.angle_gamma   90.00
#
_symmetry.space_group_name_H-M   'P 1'
#
loop_
_entity.id
_entity.type
_entity.pdbx_description
1 polymer ?
#
loop_
_entity_poly.entity_id
_entity_poly.type
_entity_poly.pdbx_seq_one_letter_code
_entity_poly.pdbx_strand_id
1 'polypeptide(L)'
;MGADTAPGIRICNRKPWEDIMRRHFMTTTAAMLLALTGTAFAGMDEAKQFLDKEVGDLSTLSRADQEKEMQWFVDAAKPFAGMEIKVVSETLTTHEYESKVLAPAFTAITGIKLTHDLIGEGDVVEKLQTQMQSGENIYDAYINDSDLIGTHWRYQQARNLTDFMANEGKDVTNPGLDVDDFIGKSFTTAPDGKLYQLPDQQFANLYWFRYDWFNDEKNKADFKAKYGYDLGVPVNWSAYEDIAEFFTGREVDGKKVYGHMDYGKKDPSLGWRFTDAWLSMAGNGDRGIPNGKPVDEWGIKVDENSRPVGSCVARGGDTNGPAAVYSIQKYLDWMKAYAPAAANGMTFSESGPVPSQGEIAQQMFTYTAFTADFVKEGLPVVNEDGTPKWRFAPSPHGVYWKDGMKLGYQDAGSWTLMKSTPDDRAKAAWLYAQFVTSKTVDLKKSHVGLTFIRQSTLDHQSFTDRAPKLGGLIEFYRSPARLQWSPTGTNVPDYPKLAQLWWQAIGDASSGAKTAQEAMDSLCAEQEKVLQRLERAGVQGDIGPKLAEEHDLEYWNKDAVSKGNLAPQLKIENEKEQPITVNYDELVKSWQK
;
A
#
# COMPACT_ATOMS: atom_id res chain seq x y z
N MET A 1 24.68 -27.84 -65.01
CA MET A 1 25.81 -26.97 -65.39
C MET A 1 25.53 -25.57 -64.88
N GLY A 2 26.46 -25.03 -64.07
CA GLY A 2 26.49 -23.62 -63.70
C GLY A 2 26.02 -23.30 -62.30
N ALA A 3 26.91 -23.49 -61.32
CA ALA A 3 26.84 -22.85 -60.02
C ALA A 3 27.31 -21.39 -60.11
N ASP A 4 26.69 -20.47 -59.47
CA ASP A 4 27.29 -19.17 -59.20
C ASP A 4 27.00 -18.75 -57.74
N THR A 5 28.10 -18.39 -57.11
CA THR A 5 28.29 -18.14 -55.69
C THR A 5 27.95 -16.69 -55.32
N ALA A 6 27.18 -16.48 -54.27
CA ALA A 6 27.00 -15.17 -53.64
C ALA A 6 28.03 -14.91 -52.55
N PRO A 7 28.54 -13.66 -52.37
CA PRO A 7 29.57 -13.34 -51.38
C PRO A 7 29.01 -13.12 -49.97
N GLY A 8 29.71 -13.62 -49.00
CA GLY A 8 29.38 -13.52 -47.57
C GLY A 8 29.53 -12.11 -46.99
N ILE A 9 28.52 -11.69 -46.28
CA ILE A 9 28.53 -10.49 -45.43
C ILE A 9 29.15 -10.84 -44.08
N ARG A 10 30.29 -10.22 -43.74
CA ARG A 10 30.87 -10.27 -42.39
C ARG A 10 30.07 -9.35 -41.49
N ILE A 11 29.40 -9.92 -40.49
CA ILE A 11 28.80 -9.19 -39.40
C ILE A 11 29.89 -8.84 -38.38
N CYS A 12 30.17 -7.54 -38.25
CA CYS A 12 31.07 -7.00 -37.22
C CYS A 12 30.24 -6.68 -35.99
N ASN A 13 30.22 -7.61 -35.02
CA ASN A 13 29.55 -7.45 -33.74
C ASN A 13 30.61 -7.09 -32.70
N ARG A 14 30.73 -5.81 -32.35
CA ARG A 14 31.36 -5.38 -31.09
C ARG A 14 30.59 -4.21 -30.51
N LYS A 15 29.98 -4.42 -29.33
CA LYS A 15 29.33 -3.39 -28.53
C LYS A 15 30.41 -2.59 -27.75
N PRO A 16 30.38 -1.24 -27.75
CA PRO A 16 31.47 -0.42 -27.21
C PRO A 16 31.53 -0.28 -25.67
N TRP A 17 30.68 -0.92 -24.91
CA TRP A 17 30.63 -0.70 -23.45
C TRP A 17 31.12 -1.84 -22.58
N GLU A 18 31.54 -2.95 -23.15
CA GLU A 18 32.22 -4.01 -22.38
C GLU A 18 33.67 -3.68 -22.02
N ASP A 19 34.30 -2.71 -22.68
CA ASP A 19 35.71 -2.34 -22.43
C ASP A 19 35.89 -1.31 -21.30
N ILE A 20 34.82 -0.64 -20.86
CA ILE A 20 34.90 0.34 -19.74
C ILE A 20 34.83 -0.34 -18.38
N MET A 21 34.21 -1.49 -18.27
CA MET A 21 34.12 -2.25 -17.01
C MET A 21 35.34 -3.14 -16.71
N ARG A 22 36.24 -3.37 -17.66
CA ARG A 22 37.44 -4.19 -17.44
C ARG A 22 38.65 -3.44 -16.90
N ARG A 23 38.66 -2.12 -16.85
CA ARG A 23 39.79 -1.31 -16.38
C ARG A 23 39.76 -0.88 -14.92
N HIS A 24 38.66 -1.10 -14.18
CA HIS A 24 38.56 -0.77 -12.75
C HIS A 24 38.49 -1.99 -11.82
N PHE A 25 38.73 -3.21 -12.32
CA PHE A 25 38.72 -4.45 -11.51
C PHE A 25 40.05 -5.16 -11.37
N MET A 26 41.19 -4.47 -11.63
CA MET A 26 42.51 -5.08 -11.52
C MET A 26 43.51 -4.29 -10.65
N THR A 27 43.06 -3.74 -9.56
CA THR A 27 44.00 -3.32 -8.49
C THR A 27 43.25 -3.30 -7.15
N THR A 28 42.90 -4.45 -6.62
CA THR A 28 42.74 -4.75 -5.17
C THR A 28 42.31 -6.19 -4.96
N THR A 29 43.12 -7.14 -5.45
CA THR A 29 42.94 -8.55 -5.10
C THR A 29 44.27 -9.17 -4.74
N ALA A 30 44.83 -8.72 -3.64
CA ALA A 30 45.91 -9.42 -2.96
C ALA A 30 46.02 -8.93 -1.51
N ALA A 31 45.04 -9.31 -0.66
CA ALA A 31 45.20 -9.44 0.79
C ALA A 31 43.83 -9.81 1.35
N MET A 32 43.66 -11.05 1.68
CA MET A 32 42.88 -11.65 2.77
C MET A 32 42.25 -12.96 2.35
N LEU A 33 43.11 -13.95 2.06
CA LEU A 33 42.79 -15.35 2.36
C LEU A 33 43.54 -15.68 3.66
N LEU A 34 42.98 -15.24 4.76
CA LEU A 34 43.14 -15.90 6.05
C LEU A 34 41.74 -16.42 6.39
N ALA A 35 41.48 -17.65 6.03
CA ALA A 35 40.36 -18.40 6.56
C ALA A 35 40.64 -18.62 8.05
N LEU A 36 40.22 -17.66 8.87
CA LEU A 36 39.87 -17.90 10.25
C LEU A 36 38.46 -18.53 10.21
N THR A 37 38.42 -19.86 10.31
CA THR A 37 37.27 -20.60 10.81
C THR A 37 37.07 -20.27 12.30
N GLY A 38 36.84 -19.00 12.59
CA GLY A 38 36.20 -18.58 13.82
C GLY A 38 34.69 -18.68 13.56
N THR A 39 34.01 -19.55 14.25
CA THR A 39 32.56 -19.40 14.48
C THR A 39 32.39 -17.98 14.96
N ALA A 40 31.88 -17.08 14.10
CA ALA A 40 31.43 -15.77 14.52
C ALA A 40 30.34 -16.08 15.55
N PHE A 41 30.61 -15.84 16.81
CA PHE A 41 29.62 -15.97 17.85
C PHE A 41 28.63 -14.82 17.66
N ALA A 42 27.39 -15.14 17.26
CA ALA A 42 26.29 -14.21 17.33
C ALA A 42 26.24 -13.59 18.74
N GLY A 43 26.00 -12.32 18.86
CA GLY A 43 25.92 -11.70 20.16
C GLY A 43 25.99 -10.18 20.20
N MET A 44 26.34 -9.67 21.37
CA MET A 44 26.33 -8.23 21.64
C MET A 44 27.39 -7.43 20.91
N ASP A 45 28.48 -8.06 20.46
CA ASP A 45 29.51 -7.35 19.69
C ASP A 45 28.98 -7.00 18.29
N GLU A 46 28.26 -7.91 17.66
CA GLU A 46 27.56 -7.71 16.39
C GLU A 46 26.42 -6.69 16.56
N ALA A 47 25.68 -6.79 17.67
CA ALA A 47 24.63 -5.83 18.00
C ALA A 47 25.17 -4.40 18.15
N LYS A 48 26.29 -4.22 18.87
CA LYS A 48 26.93 -2.89 19.00
C LYS A 48 27.40 -2.35 17.67
N GLN A 49 28.00 -3.20 16.82
CA GLN A 49 28.41 -2.78 15.49
C GLN A 49 27.21 -2.35 14.63
N PHE A 50 26.10 -3.06 14.68
CA PHE A 50 24.84 -2.69 14.03
C PHE A 50 24.31 -1.35 14.55
N LEU A 51 24.27 -1.17 15.86
CA LEU A 51 23.83 0.09 16.47
C LEU A 51 24.72 1.27 16.07
N ASP A 52 26.04 1.07 16.02
CA ASP A 52 26.99 2.13 15.68
C ASP A 52 26.99 2.50 14.20
N LYS A 53 26.85 1.51 13.31
CA LYS A 53 27.02 1.70 11.86
C LYS A 53 25.71 2.00 11.14
N GLU A 54 24.61 1.39 11.60
CA GLU A 54 23.35 1.43 10.89
C GLU A 54 22.30 2.30 11.59
N VAL A 55 22.09 2.10 12.89
CA VAL A 55 21.06 2.85 13.64
C VAL A 55 21.54 4.27 13.94
N GLY A 56 22.75 4.43 14.49
CA GLY A 56 23.30 5.72 14.91
C GLY A 56 22.38 6.46 15.89
N ASP A 57 22.10 7.72 15.60
CA ASP A 57 21.19 8.56 16.39
C ASP A 57 19.71 8.42 15.99
N LEU A 58 19.39 7.56 15.00
CA LEU A 58 18.04 7.37 14.48
C LEU A 58 17.31 6.24 15.22
N SER A 59 17.04 6.46 16.52
CA SER A 59 16.22 5.60 17.36
C SER A 59 15.38 6.43 18.30
N THR A 60 14.20 5.92 18.68
CA THR A 60 13.36 6.53 19.72
C THR A 60 13.86 6.18 21.14
N LEU A 61 14.81 5.24 21.25
CA LEU A 61 15.41 4.83 22.51
C LEU A 61 16.77 5.49 22.75
N SER A 62 17.12 5.69 24.02
CA SER A 62 18.50 6.02 24.39
C SER A 62 19.46 4.89 24.01
N ARG A 63 20.75 5.20 23.80
CA ARG A 63 21.76 4.16 23.50
C ARG A 63 21.77 3.02 24.53
N ALA A 64 21.64 3.34 25.79
CA ALA A 64 21.60 2.33 26.85
C ALA A 64 20.37 1.42 26.74
N ASP A 65 19.24 1.96 26.35
CA ASP A 65 18.01 1.17 26.17
C ASP A 65 18.04 0.37 24.85
N GLN A 66 18.64 0.90 23.79
CA GLN A 66 18.94 0.14 22.56
C GLN A 66 19.79 -1.10 22.87
N GLU A 67 20.87 -0.95 23.66
CA GLU A 67 21.72 -2.07 24.06
C GLU A 67 20.98 -3.10 24.91
N LYS A 68 20.07 -2.68 25.79
CA LYS A 68 19.20 -3.60 26.55
C LYS A 68 18.24 -4.37 25.65
N GLU A 69 17.62 -3.68 24.67
CA GLU A 69 16.72 -4.33 23.71
C GLU A 69 17.47 -5.34 22.84
N MET A 70 18.66 -5.00 22.36
CA MET A 70 19.51 -5.92 21.61
C MET A 70 19.98 -7.12 22.46
N GLN A 71 20.35 -6.89 23.73
CA GLN A 71 20.70 -7.98 24.65
C GLN A 71 19.52 -8.93 24.84
N TRP A 72 18.31 -8.41 24.91
CA TRP A 72 17.11 -9.24 25.00
C TRP A 72 16.93 -10.11 23.74
N PHE A 73 17.13 -9.57 22.53
CA PHE A 73 17.08 -10.35 21.30
C PHE A 73 18.15 -11.45 21.27
N VAL A 74 19.39 -11.14 21.68
CA VAL A 74 20.48 -12.12 21.79
C VAL A 74 20.07 -13.26 22.74
N ASP A 75 19.52 -12.94 23.91
CA ASP A 75 19.17 -13.95 24.91
C ASP A 75 17.96 -14.79 24.48
N ALA A 76 16.92 -14.16 23.97
CA ALA A 76 15.70 -14.84 23.51
C ALA A 76 15.94 -15.74 22.29
N ALA A 77 16.91 -15.40 21.45
CA ALA A 77 17.25 -16.19 20.27
C ALA A 77 18.12 -17.44 20.54
N LYS A 78 18.74 -17.55 21.71
CA LYS A 78 19.67 -18.67 22.02
C LYS A 78 19.11 -20.07 21.73
N PRO A 79 17.84 -20.39 22.04
CA PRO A 79 17.26 -21.71 21.74
C PRO A 79 17.18 -22.02 20.23
N PHE A 80 17.22 -20.99 19.39
CA PHE A 80 16.99 -21.08 17.93
C PHE A 80 18.29 -20.86 17.14
N ALA A 81 19.44 -20.70 17.78
CA ALA A 81 20.71 -20.47 17.11
C ALA A 81 21.03 -21.59 16.09
N GLY A 82 21.36 -21.19 14.86
CA GLY A 82 21.59 -22.13 13.75
C GLY A 82 20.36 -22.59 13.01
N MET A 83 19.14 -22.28 13.50
CA MET A 83 17.90 -22.55 12.79
C MET A 83 17.82 -21.72 11.51
N GLU A 84 17.33 -22.32 10.43
CA GLU A 84 17.11 -21.65 9.16
C GLU A 84 15.61 -21.32 9.04
N ILE A 85 15.27 -20.05 8.91
CA ILE A 85 13.89 -19.57 8.70
C ILE A 85 13.78 -18.78 7.42
N LYS A 86 12.60 -18.77 6.85
CA LYS A 86 12.30 -18.11 5.58
C LYS A 86 11.02 -17.30 5.70
N VAL A 87 11.11 -16.00 5.43
CA VAL A 87 9.99 -15.08 5.44
C VAL A 87 9.82 -14.40 4.08
N VAL A 88 8.69 -13.80 3.81
CA VAL A 88 8.37 -13.20 2.52
C VAL A 88 7.57 -11.92 2.65
N SER A 89 7.83 -10.98 1.75
CA SER A 89 7.07 -9.75 1.56
C SER A 89 7.02 -9.34 0.08
N GLU A 90 6.20 -8.35 -0.22
CA GLU A 90 6.26 -7.65 -1.48
C GLU A 90 7.55 -6.83 -1.64
N THR A 91 7.83 -6.38 -2.86
CA THR A 91 9.03 -5.60 -3.17
C THR A 91 8.74 -4.10 -3.09
N LEU A 92 9.07 -3.49 -1.96
CA LEU A 92 9.03 -2.05 -1.70
C LEU A 92 10.33 -1.60 -1.01
N THR A 93 10.62 -0.29 -1.00
CA THR A 93 11.85 0.25 -0.40
C THR A 93 12.03 -0.16 1.08
N THR A 94 10.95 -0.20 1.86
CA THR A 94 10.97 -0.66 3.27
C THR A 94 11.44 -2.11 3.34
N HIS A 95 10.82 -3.01 2.58
CA HIS A 95 11.14 -4.44 2.60
C HIS A 95 12.50 -4.75 1.96
N GLU A 96 12.93 -3.95 0.98
CA GLU A 96 14.31 -4.05 0.47
C GLU A 96 15.35 -3.76 1.55
N TYR A 97 15.10 -2.76 2.40
CA TYR A 97 15.95 -2.46 3.54
C TYR A 97 15.93 -3.59 4.57
N GLU A 98 14.77 -4.15 4.85
CA GLU A 98 14.63 -5.30 5.74
C GLU A 98 15.38 -6.52 5.22
N SER A 99 15.19 -6.88 3.96
CA SER A 99 15.82 -8.04 3.34
C SER A 99 17.34 -7.89 3.21
N LYS A 100 17.81 -6.69 2.78
CA LYS A 100 19.21 -6.47 2.42
C LYS A 100 20.10 -6.02 3.58
N VAL A 101 19.51 -5.40 4.63
CA VAL A 101 20.24 -4.81 5.76
C VAL A 101 19.84 -5.44 7.08
N LEU A 102 18.54 -5.45 7.41
CA LEU A 102 18.07 -5.90 8.72
C LEU A 102 18.12 -7.43 8.88
N ALA A 103 17.82 -8.21 7.85
CA ALA A 103 17.89 -9.66 7.91
C ALA A 103 19.33 -10.18 8.11
N PRO A 104 20.35 -9.68 7.39
CA PRO A 104 21.75 -10.00 7.72
C PRO A 104 22.18 -9.56 9.13
N ALA A 105 21.75 -8.38 9.59
CA ALA A 105 22.03 -7.90 10.94
C ALA A 105 21.38 -8.80 11.99
N PHE A 106 20.10 -9.16 11.83
CA PHE A 106 19.39 -10.09 12.70
C PHE A 106 20.12 -11.45 12.78
N THR A 107 20.54 -11.99 11.64
CA THR A 107 21.31 -13.25 11.59
C THR A 107 22.63 -13.14 12.36
N ALA A 108 23.38 -12.04 12.18
CA ALA A 108 24.64 -11.82 12.87
C ALA A 108 24.44 -11.68 14.41
N ILE A 109 23.38 -10.99 14.83
CA ILE A 109 23.07 -10.72 16.24
C ILE A 109 22.55 -11.97 16.95
N THR A 110 21.66 -12.73 16.29
CA THR A 110 20.89 -13.81 16.93
C THR A 110 21.41 -15.21 16.65
N GLY A 111 22.18 -15.39 15.57
CA GLY A 111 22.57 -16.69 15.09
C GLY A 111 21.47 -17.48 14.35
N ILE A 112 20.27 -16.93 14.23
CA ILE A 112 19.20 -17.49 13.41
C ILE A 112 19.48 -17.14 11.95
N LYS A 113 19.57 -18.13 11.08
CA LYS A 113 19.79 -17.91 9.65
C LYS A 113 18.49 -17.53 8.97
N LEU A 114 18.34 -16.26 8.60
CA LEU A 114 17.14 -15.71 8.01
C LEU A 114 17.29 -15.44 6.52
N THR A 115 16.33 -15.90 5.74
CA THR A 115 16.10 -15.47 4.35
C THR A 115 14.81 -14.67 4.29
N HIS A 116 14.86 -13.44 3.79
CA HIS A 116 13.70 -12.60 3.54
C HIS A 116 13.54 -12.43 2.02
N ASP A 117 12.63 -13.21 1.44
CA ASP A 117 12.34 -13.18 0.00
C ASP A 117 11.49 -11.96 -0.34
N LEU A 118 11.81 -11.33 -1.47
CA LEU A 118 11.05 -10.23 -2.06
C LEU A 118 10.40 -10.71 -3.36
N ILE A 119 9.08 -10.68 -3.43
CA ILE A 119 8.31 -11.14 -4.60
C ILE A 119 7.22 -10.12 -4.95
N GLY A 120 6.38 -10.41 -5.95
CA GLY A 120 5.22 -9.57 -6.25
C GLY A 120 4.15 -9.70 -5.16
N GLU A 121 3.42 -8.63 -4.88
CA GLU A 121 2.34 -8.61 -3.87
C GLU A 121 1.33 -9.75 -4.08
N GLY A 122 0.81 -9.91 -5.30
CA GLY A 122 -0.11 -10.99 -5.62
C GLY A 122 0.47 -12.39 -5.40
N ASP A 123 1.78 -12.57 -5.61
CA ASP A 123 2.47 -13.83 -5.35
C ASP A 123 2.54 -14.11 -3.83
N VAL A 124 2.68 -13.07 -2.99
CA VAL A 124 2.60 -13.23 -1.52
C VAL A 124 1.24 -13.79 -1.13
N VAL A 125 0.15 -13.18 -1.65
CA VAL A 125 -1.24 -13.61 -1.37
C VAL A 125 -1.49 -15.05 -1.86
N GLU A 126 -1.00 -15.42 -3.06
CA GLU A 126 -1.16 -16.78 -3.60
C GLU A 126 -0.43 -17.84 -2.77
N LYS A 127 0.80 -17.54 -2.31
CA LYS A 127 1.57 -18.45 -1.44
C LYS A 127 0.94 -18.59 -0.06
N LEU A 128 0.45 -17.48 0.50
CA LEU A 128 -0.29 -17.48 1.76
C LEU A 128 -1.55 -18.36 1.63
N GLN A 129 -2.35 -18.17 0.57
CA GLN A 129 -3.53 -18.98 0.30
C GLN A 129 -3.19 -20.47 0.17
N THR A 130 -2.11 -20.78 -0.54
CA THR A 130 -1.65 -22.16 -0.70
C THR A 130 -1.29 -22.80 0.65
N GLN A 131 -0.57 -22.07 1.51
CA GLN A 131 -0.23 -22.52 2.86
C GLN A 131 -1.48 -22.70 3.73
N MET A 132 -2.44 -21.76 3.65
CA MET A 132 -3.71 -21.87 4.37
C MET A 132 -4.53 -23.11 3.97
N GLN A 133 -4.51 -23.47 2.69
CA GLN A 133 -5.30 -24.58 2.16
C GLN A 133 -4.61 -25.93 2.33
N SER A 134 -3.30 -26.02 2.12
CA SER A 134 -2.55 -27.27 2.19
C SER A 134 -2.13 -27.64 3.60
N GLY A 135 -1.93 -26.65 4.48
CA GLY A 135 -1.31 -26.82 5.77
C GLY A 135 0.22 -27.04 5.70
N GLU A 136 0.82 -26.96 4.50
CA GLU A 136 2.27 -27.04 4.34
C GLU A 136 2.93 -25.72 4.73
N ASN A 137 4.08 -25.79 5.41
CA ASN A 137 4.87 -24.59 5.76
C ASN A 137 5.70 -24.13 4.56
N ILE A 138 5.20 -23.17 3.79
CA ILE A 138 5.91 -22.59 2.63
C ILE A 138 6.85 -21.48 3.10
N TYR A 139 6.37 -20.59 3.94
CA TYR A 139 7.13 -19.56 4.64
C TYR A 139 6.79 -19.55 6.13
N ASP A 140 7.76 -19.17 6.94
CA ASP A 140 7.61 -19.15 8.41
C ASP A 140 6.83 -17.93 8.90
N ALA A 141 6.89 -16.82 8.15
CA ALA A 141 6.04 -15.64 8.32
C ALA A 141 5.87 -14.90 6.99
N TYR A 142 4.80 -14.13 6.91
CA TYR A 142 4.43 -13.30 5.76
C TYR A 142 4.23 -11.87 6.20
N ILE A 143 4.71 -10.90 5.40
CA ILE A 143 4.12 -9.56 5.41
C ILE A 143 3.00 -9.59 4.37
N ASN A 144 1.79 -9.34 4.80
CA ASN A 144 0.61 -9.20 3.96
C ASN A 144 -0.27 -8.08 4.47
N ASP A 145 -1.15 -7.60 3.61
CA ASP A 145 -1.98 -6.45 3.90
C ASP A 145 -3.01 -6.72 4.98
N SER A 146 -3.40 -5.70 5.72
CA SER A 146 -4.47 -5.76 6.71
C SER A 146 -5.84 -6.08 6.11
N ASP A 147 -5.97 -6.04 4.79
CA ASP A 147 -7.13 -6.53 4.04
C ASP A 147 -7.46 -7.99 4.29
N LEU A 148 -6.45 -8.78 4.67
CA LEU A 148 -6.63 -10.18 5.00
C LEU A 148 -7.16 -10.39 6.42
N ILE A 149 -7.33 -9.35 7.23
CA ILE A 149 -7.77 -9.48 8.64
C ILE A 149 -9.11 -10.20 8.76
N GLY A 150 -10.07 -9.88 7.89
CA GLY A 150 -11.36 -10.54 7.86
C GLY A 150 -11.29 -12.03 7.49
N THR A 151 -10.37 -12.38 6.61
CA THR A 151 -10.07 -13.76 6.22
C THR A 151 -9.37 -14.50 7.35
N HIS A 152 -8.33 -13.92 7.95
CA HIS A 152 -7.59 -14.52 9.06
C HIS A 152 -8.49 -14.82 10.26
N TRP A 153 -9.36 -13.87 10.60
CA TRP A 153 -10.31 -14.05 11.70
C TRP A 153 -11.34 -15.15 11.42
N ARG A 154 -11.91 -15.23 10.22
CA ARG A 154 -12.96 -16.21 9.89
C ARG A 154 -12.43 -17.62 9.71
N TYR A 155 -11.31 -17.78 9.02
CA TYR A 155 -10.72 -19.10 8.75
C TYR A 155 -9.87 -19.63 9.90
N GLN A 156 -9.42 -18.75 10.82
CA GLN A 156 -8.61 -19.16 11.97
C GLN A 156 -7.33 -19.93 11.60
N GLN A 157 -6.73 -19.63 10.44
CA GLN A 157 -5.48 -20.24 9.99
C GLN A 157 -4.24 -19.43 10.37
N ALA A 158 -4.40 -18.13 10.59
CA ALA A 158 -3.36 -17.28 11.21
C ALA A 158 -3.37 -17.46 12.73
N ARG A 159 -2.20 -17.32 13.35
CA ARG A 159 -2.10 -17.28 14.83
C ARG A 159 -2.70 -15.98 15.33
N ASN A 160 -3.50 -16.10 16.36
CA ASN A 160 -3.93 -14.95 17.15
C ASN A 160 -2.73 -14.45 17.97
N LEU A 161 -2.18 -13.31 17.60
CA LEU A 161 -0.95 -12.79 18.23
C LEU A 161 -1.16 -12.37 19.67
N THR A 162 -2.37 -11.91 20.05
CA THR A 162 -2.68 -11.60 21.44
C THR A 162 -2.54 -12.85 22.32
N ASP A 163 -3.11 -13.96 21.91
CA ASP A 163 -3.03 -15.23 22.64
C ASP A 163 -1.62 -15.83 22.55
N PHE A 164 -0.96 -15.73 21.39
CA PHE A 164 0.40 -16.20 21.18
C PHE A 164 1.39 -15.50 22.15
N MET A 165 1.35 -14.17 22.21
CA MET A 165 2.20 -13.39 23.12
C MET A 165 1.95 -13.72 24.60
N ALA A 166 0.72 -14.04 24.96
CA ALA A 166 0.37 -14.37 26.34
C ALA A 166 0.77 -15.80 26.76
N ASN A 167 0.89 -16.73 25.80
CA ASN A 167 1.06 -18.16 26.04
C ASN A 167 2.38 -18.67 25.42
N GLU A 168 2.27 -19.35 24.25
CA GLU A 168 3.38 -20.08 23.64
C GLU A 168 4.54 -19.18 23.17
N GLY A 169 4.26 -17.94 22.80
CA GLY A 169 5.24 -16.93 22.38
C GLY A 169 5.77 -16.05 23.51
N LYS A 170 5.32 -16.26 24.75
CA LYS A 170 5.62 -15.38 25.87
C LYS A 170 7.12 -15.16 26.10
N ASP A 171 7.90 -16.23 26.00
CA ASP A 171 9.35 -16.18 26.26
C ASP A 171 10.14 -15.51 25.13
N VAL A 172 9.52 -15.33 23.98
CA VAL A 172 10.08 -14.68 22.78
C VAL A 172 9.34 -13.39 22.41
N THR A 173 8.53 -12.86 23.31
CA THR A 173 7.88 -11.55 23.13
C THR A 173 8.65 -10.49 23.91
N ASN A 174 9.18 -9.50 23.18
CA ASN A 174 9.94 -8.39 23.75
C ASN A 174 9.06 -7.59 24.73
N PRO A 175 9.46 -7.42 26.00
CA PRO A 175 8.74 -6.58 26.93
C PRO A 175 8.61 -5.12 26.48
N GLY A 176 9.51 -4.66 25.60
CA GLY A 176 9.50 -3.33 25.01
C GLY A 176 8.71 -3.21 23.70
N LEU A 177 8.00 -4.27 23.26
CA LEU A 177 7.27 -4.27 21.98
C LEU A 177 6.25 -3.14 21.89
N ASP A 178 5.57 -2.81 23.00
CA ASP A 178 4.63 -1.69 23.09
C ASP A 178 3.62 -1.64 21.94
N VAL A 179 2.68 -2.58 21.96
CA VAL A 179 1.68 -2.75 20.89
C VAL A 179 0.78 -1.52 20.73
N ASP A 180 0.63 -0.71 21.78
CA ASP A 180 -0.22 0.48 21.77
C ASP A 180 0.44 1.68 21.04
N ASP A 181 1.74 1.62 20.82
CA ASP A 181 2.48 2.62 20.03
C ASP A 181 2.28 2.46 18.51
N PHE A 182 1.71 1.34 18.04
CA PHE A 182 1.44 1.12 16.61
C PHE A 182 0.20 1.88 16.14
N ILE A 183 0.38 2.80 15.19
CA ILE A 183 -0.70 3.62 14.63
C ILE A 183 -1.71 2.83 13.77
N GLY A 184 -1.30 1.68 13.22
CA GLY A 184 -2.13 0.77 12.44
C GLY A 184 -2.73 -0.39 13.23
N LYS A 185 -2.64 -0.39 14.55
CA LYS A 185 -3.13 -1.47 15.42
C LYS A 185 -4.60 -1.82 15.17
N SER A 186 -5.45 -0.81 14.94
CA SER A 186 -6.88 -1.03 14.66
C SER A 186 -7.13 -1.78 13.38
N PHE A 187 -6.24 -1.69 12.38
CA PHE A 187 -6.36 -2.38 11.10
C PHE A 187 -6.07 -3.88 11.23
N THR A 188 -5.20 -4.22 12.16
CA THR A 188 -4.70 -5.58 12.40
C THR A 188 -5.38 -6.27 13.59
N THR A 189 -6.39 -5.62 14.17
CA THR A 189 -7.24 -6.13 15.23
C THR A 189 -8.57 -6.60 14.65
N ALA A 190 -8.89 -7.88 14.88
CA ALA A 190 -10.12 -8.49 14.38
C ALA A 190 -11.35 -8.13 15.25
N PRO A 191 -12.58 -8.47 14.82
CA PRO A 191 -13.81 -8.19 15.55
C PRO A 191 -13.86 -8.77 16.99
N ASP A 192 -13.10 -9.83 17.26
CA ASP A 192 -12.95 -10.39 18.61
C ASP A 192 -12.06 -9.54 19.54
N GLY A 193 -11.57 -8.40 19.08
CA GLY A 193 -10.70 -7.49 19.83
C GLY A 193 -9.25 -7.96 19.93
N LYS A 194 -8.86 -9.00 19.19
CA LYS A 194 -7.52 -9.59 19.24
C LYS A 194 -6.69 -9.24 18.02
N LEU A 195 -5.38 -9.07 18.24
CA LEU A 195 -4.40 -8.82 17.20
C LEU A 195 -4.09 -10.12 16.45
N TYR A 196 -4.17 -10.09 15.12
CA TYR A 196 -3.80 -11.23 14.26
C TYR A 196 -2.57 -10.93 13.39
N GLN A 197 -2.22 -9.67 13.23
CA GLN A 197 -1.08 -9.24 12.45
C GLN A 197 -0.30 -8.17 13.25
N LEU A 198 1.03 -8.11 13.12
CA LEU A 198 1.86 -7.06 13.71
C LEU A 198 2.17 -6.03 12.62
N PRO A 199 1.77 -4.76 12.76
CA PRO A 199 2.06 -3.73 11.77
C PRO A 199 3.56 -3.62 11.45
N ASP A 200 3.92 -3.57 10.17
CA ASP A 200 5.28 -3.44 9.68
C ASP A 200 5.49 -2.20 8.81
N GLN A 201 4.54 -1.90 7.98
CA GLN A 201 4.47 -0.65 7.22
C GLN A 201 3.04 -0.14 7.19
N GLN A 202 2.86 1.15 6.96
CA GLN A 202 1.54 1.74 6.77
C GLN A 202 1.59 2.75 5.63
N PHE A 203 0.56 2.74 4.81
CA PHE A 203 0.39 3.69 3.72
C PHE A 203 -1.08 4.02 3.50
N ALA A 204 -1.31 5.13 2.83
CA ALA A 204 -2.63 5.56 2.38
C ALA A 204 -2.54 5.95 0.90
N ASN A 205 -3.64 5.86 0.16
CA ASN A 205 -3.70 6.42 -1.16
C ASN A 205 -4.07 7.91 -1.08
N LEU A 206 -3.18 8.74 -1.58
CA LEU A 206 -3.35 10.18 -1.59
C LEU A 206 -3.31 10.72 -3.02
N TYR A 207 -3.83 11.92 -3.19
CA TYR A 207 -3.62 12.69 -4.41
C TYR A 207 -2.20 13.27 -4.42
N TRP A 208 -1.43 12.96 -5.47
CA TRP A 208 -0.10 13.50 -5.74
C TRP A 208 -0.16 14.47 -6.92
N PHE A 209 0.54 15.61 -6.84
CA PHE A 209 0.55 16.59 -7.92
C PHE A 209 1.83 17.42 -7.97
N ARG A 210 2.17 17.97 -9.13
CA ARG A 210 3.26 18.90 -9.35
C ARG A 210 2.92 20.28 -8.81
N TYR A 211 3.32 20.52 -7.57
CA TYR A 211 3.08 21.79 -6.88
C TYR A 211 3.70 22.99 -7.60
N ASP A 212 4.89 22.83 -8.18
CA ASP A 212 5.55 23.86 -8.98
C ASP A 212 4.73 24.23 -10.23
N TRP A 213 4.17 23.25 -10.96
CA TRP A 213 3.35 23.51 -12.14
C TRP A 213 2.01 24.14 -11.81
N PHE A 214 1.42 23.77 -10.67
CA PHE A 214 0.16 24.34 -10.19
C PHE A 214 0.33 25.78 -9.71
N ASN A 215 1.53 26.16 -9.28
CA ASN A 215 1.85 27.52 -8.85
C ASN A 215 2.52 28.38 -9.94
N ASP A 216 2.76 27.85 -11.12
CA ASP A 216 3.24 28.62 -12.26
C ASP A 216 2.16 29.62 -12.72
N GLU A 217 2.51 30.89 -12.80
CA GLU A 217 1.55 31.97 -13.11
C GLU A 217 0.94 31.84 -14.50
N LYS A 218 1.71 31.32 -15.47
CA LYS A 218 1.20 31.08 -16.82
C LYS A 218 0.18 29.93 -16.83
N ASN A 219 0.49 28.84 -16.14
CA ASN A 219 -0.44 27.70 -16.03
C ASN A 219 -1.74 28.13 -15.33
N LYS A 220 -1.67 28.91 -14.25
CA LYS A 220 -2.85 29.45 -13.58
C LYS A 220 -3.71 30.31 -14.50
N ALA A 221 -3.08 31.22 -15.24
CA ALA A 221 -3.78 32.10 -16.17
C ALA A 221 -4.43 31.34 -17.32
N ASP A 222 -3.69 30.40 -17.95
CA ASP A 222 -4.18 29.57 -19.06
C ASP A 222 -5.34 28.67 -18.59
N PHE A 223 -5.22 28.05 -17.42
CA PHE A 223 -6.26 27.19 -16.86
C PHE A 223 -7.53 27.99 -16.59
N LYS A 224 -7.41 29.12 -15.90
CA LYS A 224 -8.55 29.99 -15.61
C LYS A 224 -9.22 30.51 -16.89
N ALA A 225 -8.44 30.83 -17.90
CA ALA A 225 -8.96 31.27 -19.20
C ALA A 225 -9.74 30.13 -19.90
N LYS A 226 -9.30 28.88 -19.76
CA LYS A 226 -9.94 27.72 -20.40
C LYS A 226 -11.19 27.24 -19.64
N TYR A 227 -11.12 27.14 -18.31
CA TYR A 227 -12.15 26.47 -17.50
C TYR A 227 -13.00 27.43 -16.64
N GLY A 228 -12.56 28.67 -16.46
CA GLY A 228 -13.33 29.70 -15.73
C GLY A 228 -13.15 29.69 -14.21
N TYR A 229 -12.31 28.82 -13.65
CA TYR A 229 -12.01 28.75 -12.23
C TYR A 229 -10.49 28.60 -11.99
N ASP A 230 -10.04 28.70 -10.74
CA ASP A 230 -8.61 28.71 -10.42
C ASP A 230 -8.02 27.29 -10.41
N LEU A 231 -6.78 27.15 -10.93
CA LEU A 231 -5.99 25.94 -10.80
C LEU A 231 -5.60 25.72 -9.33
N GLY A 232 -5.89 24.58 -8.78
CA GLY A 232 -5.61 24.22 -7.39
C GLY A 232 -5.76 22.72 -7.15
N VAL A 233 -5.73 22.29 -5.89
CA VAL A 233 -5.98 20.89 -5.52
C VAL A 233 -7.45 20.54 -5.83
N PRO A 234 -7.72 19.53 -6.65
CA PRO A 234 -9.08 19.13 -6.98
C PRO A 234 -9.78 18.54 -5.76
N VAL A 235 -10.98 19.04 -5.47
CA VAL A 235 -11.87 18.51 -4.43
C VAL A 235 -12.72 17.38 -5.00
N ASN A 236 -13.09 17.48 -6.27
CA ASN A 236 -13.96 16.50 -6.93
C ASN A 236 -13.39 15.98 -8.25
N TRP A 237 -14.02 14.92 -8.74
CA TRP A 237 -13.58 14.24 -9.98
C TRP A 237 -13.67 15.12 -11.21
N SER A 238 -14.64 16.05 -11.25
CA SER A 238 -14.76 17.00 -12.36
C SER A 238 -13.54 17.91 -12.47
N ALA A 239 -13.07 18.45 -11.34
CA ALA A 239 -11.86 19.27 -11.32
C ALA A 239 -10.60 18.44 -11.64
N TYR A 240 -10.51 17.20 -11.15
CA TYR A 240 -9.42 16.30 -11.49
C TYR A 240 -9.32 16.07 -13.00
N GLU A 241 -10.46 15.81 -13.65
CA GLU A 241 -10.53 15.56 -15.10
C GLU A 241 -10.13 16.79 -15.93
N ASP A 242 -10.61 17.98 -15.55
CA ASP A 242 -10.21 19.25 -16.20
C ASP A 242 -8.70 19.48 -16.09
N ILE A 243 -8.11 19.21 -14.94
CA ILE A 243 -6.66 19.33 -14.72
C ILE A 243 -5.89 18.29 -15.53
N ALA A 244 -6.40 17.05 -15.59
CA ALA A 244 -5.81 16.00 -16.42
C ALA A 244 -5.80 16.37 -17.90
N GLU A 245 -6.93 16.85 -18.42
CA GLU A 245 -7.03 17.36 -19.79
C GLU A 245 -6.11 18.55 -20.04
N PHE A 246 -6.03 19.48 -19.07
CA PHE A 246 -5.23 20.70 -19.21
C PHE A 246 -3.74 20.40 -19.39
N PHE A 247 -3.19 19.49 -18.62
CA PHE A 247 -1.75 19.19 -18.69
C PHE A 247 -1.41 18.19 -19.80
N THR A 248 -2.32 17.32 -20.22
CA THR A 248 -2.02 16.29 -21.22
C THR A 248 -1.58 16.89 -22.55
N GLY A 249 -0.38 16.51 -22.99
CA GLY A 249 0.21 16.95 -24.25
C GLY A 249 0.81 18.37 -24.22
N ARG A 250 0.76 19.08 -23.09
CA ARG A 250 1.51 20.33 -22.94
C ARG A 250 3.02 20.04 -22.95
N GLU A 251 3.77 21.03 -23.36
CA GLU A 251 5.21 20.99 -23.28
C GLU A 251 5.66 21.77 -22.03
N VAL A 252 6.33 21.07 -21.11
CA VAL A 252 6.92 21.66 -19.91
C VAL A 252 8.38 21.22 -19.86
N ASP A 253 9.30 22.17 -19.69
CA ASP A 253 10.74 21.93 -19.67
C ASP A 253 11.26 21.14 -20.91
N GLY A 254 10.64 21.38 -22.08
CA GLY A 254 10.98 20.71 -23.36
C GLY A 254 10.51 19.26 -23.48
N LYS A 255 9.64 18.80 -22.56
CA LYS A 255 9.04 17.47 -22.60
C LYS A 255 7.53 17.55 -22.69
N LYS A 256 6.93 16.64 -23.44
CA LYS A 256 5.49 16.40 -23.39
C LYS A 256 5.13 15.76 -22.04
N VAL A 257 4.11 16.31 -21.40
CA VAL A 257 3.64 15.80 -20.10
C VAL A 257 2.26 15.17 -20.19
N TYR A 258 1.94 14.38 -19.18
CA TYR A 258 0.69 13.66 -19.04
C TYR A 258 -0.07 14.18 -17.83
N GLY A 259 -1.37 14.32 -17.99
CA GLY A 259 -2.24 14.83 -16.94
C GLY A 259 -2.63 13.79 -15.89
N HIS A 260 -2.35 12.51 -16.13
CA HIS A 260 -2.73 11.39 -15.25
C HIS A 260 -1.67 10.28 -15.33
N MET A 261 -1.55 9.51 -14.25
CA MET A 261 -0.80 8.26 -14.19
C MET A 261 -1.60 7.22 -13.43
N ASP A 262 -1.52 5.98 -13.90
CA ASP A 262 -2.11 4.82 -13.25
C ASP A 262 -1.44 3.55 -13.76
N TYR A 263 -1.98 2.35 -13.46
CA TYR A 263 -1.50 1.08 -13.97
C TYR A 263 -2.66 0.24 -14.54
N GLY A 264 -2.38 -0.59 -15.55
CA GLY A 264 -3.42 -1.29 -16.29
C GLY A 264 -3.10 -2.74 -16.63
N LYS A 265 -1.93 -3.25 -16.22
CA LYS A 265 -1.57 -4.65 -16.44
C LYS A 265 -2.53 -5.57 -15.70
N LYS A 266 -3.00 -6.62 -16.38
CA LYS A 266 -3.84 -7.65 -15.77
C LYS A 266 -3.01 -8.47 -14.78
N ASP A 267 -3.00 -8.04 -13.53
CA ASP A 267 -2.16 -8.47 -12.44
C ASP A 267 -2.97 -8.37 -11.12
N PRO A 268 -2.68 -9.16 -10.08
CA PRO A 268 -3.44 -9.14 -8.83
C PRO A 268 -3.69 -7.77 -8.22
N SER A 269 -2.70 -6.86 -8.26
CA SER A 269 -2.84 -5.49 -7.73
C SER A 269 -3.89 -4.64 -8.47
N LEU A 270 -4.28 -5.01 -9.69
CA LEU A 270 -5.27 -4.25 -10.47
C LEU A 270 -6.65 -4.21 -9.79
N GLY A 271 -6.98 -5.15 -8.92
CA GLY A 271 -8.22 -5.17 -8.15
C GLY A 271 -8.43 -3.92 -7.31
N TRP A 272 -7.36 -3.29 -6.82
CA TRP A 272 -7.39 -2.06 -6.03
C TRP A 272 -8.06 -0.90 -6.76
N ARG A 273 -8.00 -0.86 -8.08
CA ARG A 273 -8.69 0.18 -8.86
C ARG A 273 -10.20 0.19 -8.62
N PHE A 274 -10.78 -0.95 -8.30
CA PHE A 274 -12.19 -1.00 -7.90
C PHE A 274 -12.41 -0.36 -6.51
N THR A 275 -11.65 -0.78 -5.50
CA THR A 275 -11.80 -0.25 -4.12
C THR A 275 -11.49 1.24 -4.04
N ASP A 276 -10.34 1.67 -4.57
CA ASP A 276 -9.93 3.08 -4.56
C ASP A 276 -10.98 3.97 -5.24
N ALA A 277 -11.43 3.56 -6.42
CA ALA A 277 -12.43 4.31 -7.17
C ALA A 277 -13.80 4.27 -6.49
N TRP A 278 -14.18 3.13 -5.92
CA TRP A 278 -15.42 2.98 -5.18
C TRP A 278 -15.46 3.88 -3.93
N LEU A 279 -14.43 3.84 -3.10
CA LEU A 279 -14.33 4.67 -1.89
C LEU A 279 -14.29 6.16 -2.23
N SER A 280 -13.55 6.55 -3.23
CA SER A 280 -13.50 7.94 -3.68
C SER A 280 -14.82 8.43 -4.29
N MET A 281 -15.51 7.58 -5.05
CA MET A 281 -16.78 7.94 -5.69
C MET A 281 -17.95 7.98 -4.70
N ALA A 282 -18.12 6.91 -3.94
CA ALA A 282 -19.31 6.66 -3.14
C ALA A 282 -19.12 6.89 -1.64
N GLY A 283 -17.87 6.85 -1.17
CA GLY A 283 -17.53 6.87 0.25
C GLY A 283 -17.91 5.59 0.97
N ASN A 284 -17.44 5.46 2.21
CA ASN A 284 -17.83 4.39 3.12
C ASN A 284 -18.13 4.99 4.48
N GLY A 285 -19.33 4.75 4.98
CA GLY A 285 -19.77 5.17 6.31
C GLY A 285 -19.52 4.10 7.36
N ASP A 286 -20.19 4.27 8.49
CA ASP A 286 -20.18 3.28 9.56
C ASP A 286 -20.86 1.99 9.10
N ARG A 287 -20.32 0.87 9.55
CA ARG A 287 -20.81 -0.46 9.19
C ARG A 287 -20.85 -0.73 7.68
N GLY A 288 -19.93 -0.12 6.93
CA GLY A 288 -19.89 -0.29 5.49
C GLY A 288 -21.18 0.21 4.82
N ILE A 289 -21.60 1.45 5.12
CA ILE A 289 -22.83 2.05 4.57
C ILE A 289 -22.48 3.23 3.66
N PRO A 290 -22.00 3.00 2.42
CA PRO A 290 -21.91 4.06 1.46
C PRO A 290 -23.30 4.44 0.96
N ASN A 291 -23.58 5.73 0.83
CA ASN A 291 -24.85 6.24 0.33
C ASN A 291 -26.10 5.68 1.02
N GLY A 292 -25.99 5.35 2.31
CA GLY A 292 -27.11 4.78 3.07
C GLY A 292 -27.44 3.33 2.77
N LYS A 293 -26.58 2.61 2.04
CA LYS A 293 -26.74 1.17 1.78
C LYS A 293 -25.88 0.35 2.73
N PRO A 294 -26.39 -0.76 3.25
CA PRO A 294 -25.61 -1.66 4.09
C PRO A 294 -24.70 -2.57 3.24
N VAL A 295 -23.73 -1.97 2.57
CA VAL A 295 -22.72 -2.66 1.77
C VAL A 295 -21.33 -2.35 2.33
N ASP A 296 -20.39 -3.27 2.13
CA ASP A 296 -18.99 -3.05 2.50
C ASP A 296 -18.25 -2.17 1.48
N GLU A 297 -16.98 -1.96 1.72
CA GLU A 297 -16.08 -1.17 0.88
C GLU A 297 -15.84 -1.75 -0.53
N TRP A 298 -16.28 -2.98 -0.78
CA TRP A 298 -16.24 -3.65 -2.08
C TRP A 298 -17.62 -3.76 -2.76
N GLY A 299 -18.64 -3.15 -2.15
CA GLY A 299 -20.01 -3.17 -2.65
C GLY A 299 -20.80 -4.44 -2.30
N ILE A 300 -20.29 -5.27 -1.38
CA ILE A 300 -20.97 -6.48 -0.91
C ILE A 300 -21.95 -6.10 0.20
N LYS A 301 -23.24 -6.48 0.04
CA LYS A 301 -24.26 -6.28 1.07
C LYS A 301 -23.92 -7.08 2.33
N VAL A 302 -24.08 -6.45 3.47
CA VAL A 302 -24.07 -7.08 4.78
C VAL A 302 -25.49 -7.13 5.38
N ASP A 303 -25.76 -8.15 6.19
CA ASP A 303 -27.02 -8.28 6.91
C ASP A 303 -27.00 -7.53 8.25
N GLU A 304 -28.08 -7.64 9.02
CA GLU A 304 -28.22 -7.04 10.35
C GLU A 304 -27.19 -7.53 11.38
N ASN A 305 -26.59 -8.70 11.12
CA ASN A 305 -25.50 -9.29 11.91
C ASN A 305 -24.12 -9.03 11.28
N SER A 306 -24.03 -8.07 10.36
CA SER A 306 -22.81 -7.70 9.66
C SER A 306 -22.19 -8.83 8.82
N ARG A 307 -22.98 -9.79 8.36
CA ARG A 307 -22.51 -10.89 7.49
C ARG A 307 -22.64 -10.51 6.02
N PRO A 308 -21.63 -10.80 5.19
CA PRO A 308 -21.71 -10.62 3.74
C PRO A 308 -22.75 -11.59 3.11
N VAL A 309 -23.76 -11.06 2.42
CA VAL A 309 -24.91 -11.84 1.91
C VAL A 309 -25.25 -11.64 0.43
N GLY A 310 -24.71 -10.64 -0.22
CA GLY A 310 -24.99 -10.39 -1.63
C GLY A 310 -24.06 -9.36 -2.24
N SER A 311 -23.78 -9.49 -3.52
CA SER A 311 -22.86 -8.63 -4.25
C SER A 311 -23.57 -7.85 -5.37
N CYS A 312 -24.39 -8.53 -6.17
CA CYS A 312 -25.14 -7.88 -7.25
C CYS A 312 -26.25 -6.96 -6.71
N VAL A 313 -26.59 -5.92 -7.47
CA VAL A 313 -27.72 -5.00 -7.16
C VAL A 313 -29.02 -5.78 -6.94
N ALA A 314 -29.29 -6.82 -7.74
CA ALA A 314 -30.47 -7.67 -7.59
C ALA A 314 -30.55 -8.37 -6.22
N ARG A 315 -29.44 -8.49 -5.49
CA ARG A 315 -29.36 -9.06 -4.16
C ARG A 315 -29.08 -8.05 -3.06
N GLY A 316 -29.17 -6.77 -3.40
CA GLY A 316 -28.99 -5.64 -2.50
C GLY A 316 -27.56 -5.19 -2.32
N GLY A 317 -26.57 -5.80 -2.99
CA GLY A 317 -25.21 -5.31 -3.14
C GLY A 317 -25.14 -4.15 -4.12
N ASP A 318 -23.93 -3.73 -4.46
CA ASP A 318 -23.71 -2.56 -5.34
C ASP A 318 -22.48 -2.73 -6.26
N THR A 319 -21.86 -3.92 -6.27
CA THR A 319 -20.65 -4.19 -7.07
C THR A 319 -20.85 -3.89 -8.55
N ASN A 320 -22.02 -4.17 -9.10
CA ASN A 320 -22.40 -3.82 -10.48
C ASN A 320 -23.36 -2.63 -10.55
N GLY A 321 -23.44 -1.82 -9.49
CA GLY A 321 -24.27 -0.63 -9.44
C GLY A 321 -23.71 0.52 -10.30
N PRO A 322 -24.53 1.53 -10.62
CA PRO A 322 -24.13 2.64 -11.47
C PRO A 322 -22.88 3.38 -10.98
N ALA A 323 -22.72 3.59 -9.68
CA ALA A 323 -21.53 4.25 -9.13
C ALA A 323 -20.25 3.45 -9.36
N ALA A 324 -20.28 2.12 -9.11
CA ALA A 324 -19.15 1.23 -9.33
C ALA A 324 -18.77 1.15 -10.83
N VAL A 325 -19.77 0.95 -11.69
CA VAL A 325 -19.57 0.91 -13.15
C VAL A 325 -19.00 2.22 -13.67
N TYR A 326 -19.53 3.35 -13.20
CA TYR A 326 -19.05 4.67 -13.60
C TYR A 326 -17.60 4.92 -13.17
N SER A 327 -17.24 4.54 -11.94
CA SER A 327 -15.86 4.72 -11.46
C SER A 327 -14.85 3.92 -12.27
N ILE A 328 -15.18 2.68 -12.64
CA ILE A 328 -14.33 1.86 -13.52
C ILE A 328 -14.28 2.44 -14.93
N GLN A 329 -15.40 2.93 -15.46
CA GLN A 329 -15.40 3.57 -16.78
C GLN A 329 -14.50 4.81 -16.80
N LYS A 330 -14.54 5.66 -15.76
CA LYS A 330 -13.64 6.82 -15.65
C LYS A 330 -12.17 6.43 -15.56
N TYR A 331 -11.84 5.38 -14.81
CA TYR A 331 -10.49 4.83 -14.78
C TYR A 331 -10.01 4.47 -16.21
N LEU A 332 -10.83 3.74 -16.99
CA LEU A 332 -10.50 3.35 -18.37
C LEU A 332 -10.35 4.57 -19.28
N ASP A 333 -11.24 5.55 -19.15
CA ASP A 333 -11.23 6.76 -19.97
C ASP A 333 -9.99 7.61 -19.69
N TRP A 334 -9.61 7.79 -18.42
CA TRP A 334 -8.43 8.56 -18.02
C TRP A 334 -7.13 7.86 -18.43
N MET A 335 -7.05 6.54 -18.26
CA MET A 335 -5.91 5.75 -18.74
C MET A 335 -5.69 5.96 -20.26
N LYS A 336 -6.77 5.96 -21.03
CA LYS A 336 -6.71 6.13 -22.48
C LYS A 336 -6.40 7.56 -22.90
N ALA A 337 -6.99 8.56 -22.22
CA ALA A 337 -6.94 9.95 -22.67
C ALA A 337 -5.74 10.72 -22.10
N TYR A 338 -5.32 10.44 -20.87
CA TYR A 338 -4.45 11.31 -20.11
C TYR A 338 -3.18 10.65 -19.57
N ALA A 339 -3.09 9.31 -19.58
CA ALA A 339 -1.93 8.57 -19.10
C ALA A 339 -0.92 8.24 -20.20
N PRO A 340 0.36 7.98 -19.88
CA PRO A 340 1.30 7.39 -20.82
C PRO A 340 0.79 6.04 -21.33
N ALA A 341 0.90 5.77 -22.62
CA ALA A 341 0.43 4.51 -23.21
C ALA A 341 1.08 3.26 -22.57
N ALA A 342 2.32 3.39 -22.07
CA ALA A 342 3.02 2.33 -21.36
C ALA A 342 2.34 1.92 -20.03
N ALA A 343 1.57 2.80 -19.41
CA ALA A 343 0.87 2.55 -18.14
C ALA A 343 -0.08 1.34 -18.22
N ASN A 344 -0.69 1.10 -19.39
CA ASN A 344 -1.56 -0.07 -19.61
C ASN A 344 -0.84 -1.43 -19.46
N GLY A 345 0.49 -1.46 -19.57
CA GLY A 345 1.31 -2.65 -19.41
C GLY A 345 2.06 -2.73 -18.07
N MET A 346 1.84 -1.78 -17.17
CA MET A 346 2.55 -1.69 -15.89
C MET A 346 1.73 -2.32 -14.76
N THR A 347 2.43 -2.95 -13.83
CA THR A 347 1.92 -3.35 -12.52
C THR A 347 1.89 -2.15 -11.57
N PHE A 348 1.32 -2.32 -10.38
CA PHE A 348 1.35 -1.38 -9.28
C PHE A 348 2.78 -0.89 -8.97
N SER A 349 3.72 -1.81 -8.71
CA SER A 349 5.10 -1.47 -8.35
C SER A 349 5.92 -0.86 -9.50
N GLU A 350 5.60 -1.17 -10.75
CA GLU A 350 6.24 -0.54 -11.92
C GLU A 350 5.75 0.89 -12.15
N SER A 351 4.47 1.15 -11.91
CA SER A 351 3.84 2.46 -12.16
C SER A 351 4.09 3.46 -11.03
N GLY A 352 4.14 2.99 -9.78
CA GLY A 352 4.25 3.83 -8.59
C GLY A 352 5.37 4.86 -8.65
N PRO A 353 6.61 4.50 -9.02
CA PRO A 353 7.72 5.44 -9.14
C PRO A 353 7.66 6.38 -10.36
N VAL A 354 6.81 6.13 -11.35
CA VAL A 354 6.81 6.88 -12.63
C VAL A 354 6.67 8.40 -12.46
N PRO A 355 5.83 8.94 -11.55
CA PRO A 355 5.72 10.38 -11.35
C PRO A 355 7.05 11.06 -11.01
N SER A 356 7.99 10.34 -10.39
CA SER A 356 9.33 10.85 -10.06
C SER A 356 10.17 11.23 -11.28
N GLN A 357 9.83 10.71 -12.47
CA GLN A 357 10.54 10.99 -13.73
C GLN A 357 10.21 12.38 -14.31
N GLY A 358 9.24 13.08 -13.73
CA GLY A 358 8.97 14.49 -14.01
C GLY A 358 8.06 14.77 -15.20
N GLU A 359 7.38 13.74 -15.74
CA GLU A 359 6.47 13.88 -16.89
C GLU A 359 4.99 13.81 -16.52
N ILE A 360 4.66 13.58 -15.23
CA ILE A 360 3.29 13.45 -14.74
C ILE A 360 2.88 14.70 -13.97
N ALA A 361 1.72 15.26 -14.28
CA ALA A 361 1.20 16.44 -13.60
C ALA A 361 0.52 16.09 -12.29
N GLN A 362 -0.27 15.03 -12.27
CA GLN A 362 -1.01 14.57 -11.10
C GLN A 362 -1.28 13.07 -11.16
N GLN A 363 -1.52 12.49 -10.01
CA GLN A 363 -1.96 11.10 -9.86
C GLN A 363 -2.94 11.00 -8.69
N MET A 364 -4.11 10.43 -8.96
CA MET A 364 -5.08 10.03 -7.97
C MET A 364 -4.69 8.65 -7.42
N PHE A 365 -4.99 8.39 -6.17
CA PHE A 365 -4.70 7.09 -5.52
C PHE A 365 -3.20 6.71 -5.50
N THR A 366 -2.34 7.68 -5.25
CA THR A 366 -0.91 7.42 -5.06
C THR A 366 -0.67 6.87 -3.67
N TYR A 367 -0.12 5.67 -3.60
CA TYR A 367 0.25 5.05 -2.32
C TYR A 367 1.48 5.74 -1.72
N THR A 368 1.34 6.18 -0.48
CA THR A 368 2.40 6.90 0.22
C THR A 368 3.67 6.08 0.43
N ALA A 369 3.61 4.76 0.30
CA ALA A 369 4.77 3.86 0.30
C ALA A 369 5.81 4.20 -0.79
N PHE A 370 5.39 4.81 -1.92
CA PHE A 370 6.32 5.27 -2.97
C PHE A 370 7.02 6.59 -2.65
N THR A 371 6.75 7.22 -1.51
CA THR A 371 7.38 8.51 -1.15
C THR A 371 8.90 8.42 -1.18
N ALA A 372 9.48 7.30 -0.75
CA ALA A 372 10.93 7.10 -0.80
C ALA A 372 11.51 7.18 -2.23
N ASP A 373 10.71 6.88 -3.25
CA ASP A 373 11.09 7.00 -4.66
C ASP A 373 10.92 8.41 -5.21
N PHE A 374 10.16 9.27 -4.53
CA PHE A 374 9.91 10.65 -4.98
C PHE A 374 10.87 11.69 -4.39
N VAL A 375 11.66 11.32 -3.37
CA VAL A 375 12.53 12.25 -2.62
C VAL A 375 14.03 12.02 -2.87
N LYS A 376 14.39 11.11 -3.77
CA LYS A 376 15.80 10.83 -4.10
C LYS A 376 16.45 12.06 -4.74
N GLU A 377 17.65 12.39 -4.30
CA GLU A 377 18.42 13.51 -4.88
C GLU A 377 18.69 13.29 -6.38
N GLY A 378 18.67 14.38 -7.14
CA GLY A 378 18.90 14.35 -8.59
C GLY A 378 17.67 13.99 -9.43
N LEU A 379 16.53 13.67 -8.83
CA LEU A 379 15.29 13.47 -9.57
C LEU A 379 14.75 14.80 -10.13
N PRO A 380 14.13 14.79 -11.32
CA PRO A 380 13.51 15.98 -11.91
C PRO A 380 12.48 16.67 -11.01
N VAL A 381 11.86 15.91 -10.11
CA VAL A 381 10.81 16.37 -9.18
C VAL A 381 11.33 16.83 -7.82
N VAL A 382 12.65 16.92 -7.66
CA VAL A 382 13.31 17.36 -6.43
C VAL A 382 14.20 18.57 -6.75
N ASN A 383 14.15 19.60 -5.91
CA ASN A 383 15.01 20.78 -6.02
C ASN A 383 16.43 20.47 -5.50
N GLU A 384 17.39 21.32 -5.84
CA GLU A 384 18.79 21.19 -5.40
C GLU A 384 18.96 21.19 -3.86
N ASP A 385 18.06 21.85 -3.14
CA ASP A 385 18.04 21.88 -1.67
C ASP A 385 17.34 20.65 -1.05
N GLY A 386 16.89 19.71 -1.87
CA GLY A 386 16.18 18.50 -1.49
C GLY A 386 14.68 18.71 -1.20
N THR A 387 14.13 19.90 -1.45
CA THR A 387 12.67 20.10 -1.32
C THR A 387 11.92 19.55 -2.54
N PRO A 388 10.73 18.93 -2.37
CA PRO A 388 9.98 18.36 -3.48
C PRO A 388 9.25 19.46 -4.28
N LYS A 389 9.24 19.29 -5.60
CA LYS A 389 8.41 20.06 -6.55
C LYS A 389 6.95 19.58 -6.59
N TRP A 390 6.61 18.62 -5.78
CA TRP A 390 5.31 17.96 -5.68
C TRP A 390 4.77 18.04 -4.25
N ARG A 391 3.46 17.72 -4.11
CA ARG A 391 2.81 17.62 -2.80
C ARG A 391 1.81 16.47 -2.78
N PHE A 392 1.51 15.98 -1.58
CA PHE A 392 0.34 15.18 -1.30
C PHE A 392 -0.83 16.03 -0.83
N ALA A 393 -2.03 15.60 -1.20
CA ALA A 393 -3.28 16.17 -0.76
C ALA A 393 -4.34 15.04 -0.63
N PRO A 394 -5.52 15.29 -0.05
CA PRO A 394 -6.61 14.33 -0.09
C PRO A 394 -6.96 13.97 -1.53
N SER A 395 -7.27 12.69 -1.77
CA SER A 395 -7.84 12.26 -3.04
C SER A 395 -9.16 12.99 -3.30
N PRO A 396 -9.42 13.44 -4.54
CA PRO A 396 -10.71 14.02 -4.87
C PRO A 396 -11.82 12.98 -4.70
N HIS A 397 -13.05 13.43 -4.42
CA HIS A 397 -14.18 12.55 -4.23
C HIS A 397 -15.24 12.72 -5.33
N GLY A 398 -16.10 11.72 -5.46
CA GLY A 398 -17.27 11.77 -6.32
C GLY A 398 -18.48 12.39 -5.63
N VAL A 399 -19.57 12.54 -6.40
CA VAL A 399 -20.82 13.22 -6.00
C VAL A 399 -21.54 12.55 -4.82
N TYR A 400 -21.22 11.31 -4.53
CA TYR A 400 -21.89 10.49 -3.50
C TYR A 400 -21.18 10.47 -2.17
N TRP A 401 -19.93 10.90 -2.15
CA TRP A 401 -19.18 11.05 -0.91
C TRP A 401 -19.75 12.20 -0.07
N LYS A 402 -19.83 12.00 1.23
CA LYS A 402 -20.32 12.99 2.21
C LYS A 402 -19.30 13.19 3.31
N ASP A 403 -19.32 14.37 3.92
CA ASP A 403 -18.52 14.64 5.11
C ASP A 403 -18.77 13.60 6.20
N GLY A 404 -17.68 13.06 6.74
CA GLY A 404 -17.69 11.97 7.72
C GLY A 404 -17.57 10.57 7.14
N MET A 405 -17.82 10.38 5.83
CA MET A 405 -17.53 9.11 5.15
C MET A 405 -16.03 8.97 4.89
N LYS A 406 -15.59 7.71 4.74
CA LYS A 406 -14.22 7.40 4.34
C LYS A 406 -14.02 7.75 2.86
N LEU A 407 -12.87 8.36 2.58
CA LEU A 407 -12.56 8.90 1.26
C LEU A 407 -11.73 7.94 0.43
N GLY A 408 -10.85 7.19 1.06
CA GLY A 408 -9.88 6.37 0.38
C GLY A 408 -9.37 5.23 1.24
N TYR A 409 -8.54 4.42 0.62
CA TYR A 409 -7.91 3.25 1.21
C TYR A 409 -6.68 3.62 2.04
N GLN A 410 -6.53 2.95 3.17
CA GLN A 410 -5.35 2.94 4.02
C GLN A 410 -5.09 1.52 4.49
N ASP A 411 -3.82 1.11 4.49
CA ASP A 411 -3.41 -0.24 4.88
C ASP A 411 -2.26 -0.23 5.88
N ALA A 412 -2.12 -1.36 6.55
CA ALA A 412 -0.95 -1.72 7.35
C ALA A 412 -0.45 -3.09 6.87
N GLY A 413 0.54 -3.08 5.95
CA GLY A 413 1.30 -4.28 5.62
C GLY A 413 1.91 -4.84 6.90
N SER A 414 1.64 -6.12 7.20
CA SER A 414 1.78 -6.62 8.56
C SER A 414 2.27 -8.05 8.62
N TRP A 415 3.09 -8.36 9.63
CA TRP A 415 3.59 -9.69 9.91
C TRP A 415 2.50 -10.63 10.36
N THR A 416 2.31 -11.72 9.64
CA THR A 416 1.36 -12.79 9.93
C THR A 416 2.10 -14.10 10.16
N LEU A 417 1.79 -14.78 11.26
CA LEU A 417 2.25 -16.12 11.59
C LEU A 417 1.14 -17.12 11.32
N MET A 418 1.41 -18.13 10.48
CA MET A 418 0.43 -19.17 10.17
C MET A 418 0.42 -20.27 11.24
N LYS A 419 -0.75 -20.86 11.51
CA LYS A 419 -0.86 -22.01 12.44
C LYS A 419 -0.14 -23.26 11.93
N SER A 420 0.00 -23.42 10.62
CA SER A 420 0.74 -24.51 10.00
C SER A 420 2.26 -24.39 10.17
N THR A 421 2.79 -23.22 10.51
CA THR A 421 4.21 -23.03 10.83
C THR A 421 4.53 -23.74 12.16
N PRO A 422 5.52 -24.65 12.20
CA PRO A 422 5.95 -25.29 13.44
C PRO A 422 6.31 -24.27 14.53
N ASP A 423 5.99 -24.57 15.78
CA ASP A 423 6.07 -23.61 16.89
C ASP A 423 7.46 -22.98 17.06
N ASP A 424 8.53 -23.78 16.98
CA ASP A 424 9.89 -23.23 17.12
C ASP A 424 10.24 -22.29 15.96
N ARG A 425 9.80 -22.58 14.75
CA ARG A 425 10.00 -21.75 13.57
C ARG A 425 9.15 -20.47 13.68
N ALA A 426 7.91 -20.59 14.16
CA ALA A 426 7.05 -19.44 14.40
C ALA A 426 7.64 -18.49 15.46
N LYS A 427 8.23 -19.04 16.54
CA LYS A 427 8.94 -18.25 17.56
C LYS A 427 10.16 -17.54 16.99
N ALA A 428 10.95 -18.22 16.17
CA ALA A 428 12.12 -17.63 15.52
C ALA A 428 11.71 -16.52 14.51
N ALA A 429 10.65 -16.72 13.73
CA ALA A 429 10.11 -15.72 12.83
C ALA A 429 9.50 -14.53 13.59
N TRP A 430 8.87 -14.79 14.73
CA TRP A 430 8.34 -13.75 15.62
C TRP A 430 9.44 -12.84 16.18
N LEU A 431 10.60 -13.39 16.53
CA LEU A 431 11.77 -12.59 16.93
C LEU A 431 12.19 -11.64 15.82
N TYR A 432 12.19 -12.08 14.55
CA TYR A 432 12.54 -11.21 13.43
C TYR A 432 11.47 -10.11 13.19
N ALA A 433 10.19 -10.47 13.19
CA ALA A 433 9.11 -9.49 13.06
C ALA A 433 9.22 -8.38 14.12
N GLN A 434 9.51 -8.75 15.37
CA GLN A 434 9.73 -7.78 16.45
C GLN A 434 11.02 -6.97 16.28
N PHE A 435 12.09 -7.59 15.75
CA PHE A 435 13.37 -6.90 15.54
C PHE A 435 13.22 -5.76 14.54
N VAL A 436 12.60 -6.01 13.37
CA VAL A 436 12.42 -4.98 12.34
C VAL A 436 11.41 -3.90 12.72
N THR A 437 10.52 -4.19 13.68
CA THR A 437 9.52 -3.24 14.19
C THR A 437 9.85 -2.68 15.58
N SER A 438 11.04 -3.03 16.13
CA SER A 438 11.46 -2.59 17.46
C SER A 438 11.66 -1.07 17.55
N LYS A 439 11.52 -0.50 18.73
CA LYS A 439 11.79 0.93 18.96
C LYS A 439 13.22 1.34 18.65
N THR A 440 14.18 0.41 18.75
CA THR A 440 15.56 0.62 18.33
C THR A 440 15.66 0.85 16.83
N VAL A 441 14.94 0.07 16.01
CA VAL A 441 15.14 -0.01 14.55
C VAL A 441 14.16 0.87 13.79
N ASP A 442 12.93 1.02 14.28
CA ASP A 442 11.81 1.57 13.52
C ASP A 442 12.04 3.01 13.02
N LEU A 443 12.65 3.88 13.84
CA LEU A 443 12.92 5.25 13.40
C LEU A 443 13.86 5.28 12.19
N LYS A 444 14.92 4.47 12.21
CA LYS A 444 15.85 4.34 11.08
C LYS A 444 15.15 3.73 9.85
N LYS A 445 14.38 2.66 10.04
CA LYS A 445 13.60 2.01 8.98
C LYS A 445 12.64 3.01 8.34
N SER A 446 11.91 3.78 9.15
CA SER A 446 10.99 4.81 8.67
C SER A 446 11.69 5.95 7.93
N HIS A 447 12.93 6.30 8.28
CA HIS A 447 13.72 7.25 7.49
C HIS A 447 14.15 6.71 6.12
N VAL A 448 14.26 5.40 5.96
CA VAL A 448 14.59 4.73 4.68
C VAL A 448 13.33 4.56 3.82
N GLY A 449 12.31 3.93 4.35
CA GLY A 449 11.11 3.54 3.59
C GLY A 449 10.00 4.59 3.55
N LEU A 450 10.00 5.54 4.50
CA LEU A 450 8.95 6.55 4.69
C LEU A 450 7.55 5.96 4.89
N THR A 451 7.50 4.78 5.49
CA THR A 451 6.29 4.13 5.96
C THR A 451 6.29 4.10 7.49
N PHE A 452 5.28 4.70 8.11
CA PHE A 452 5.27 4.92 9.56
C PHE A 452 4.37 3.90 10.24
N ILE A 453 4.89 3.22 11.26
CA ILE A 453 4.10 2.25 12.02
C ILE A 453 3.93 2.63 13.49
N ARG A 454 4.81 3.49 14.04
CA ARG A 454 4.78 3.90 15.46
C ARG A 454 4.50 5.37 15.63
N GLN A 455 3.67 5.70 16.61
CA GLN A 455 3.39 7.10 16.97
C GLN A 455 4.66 7.78 17.49
N SER A 456 5.45 7.09 18.32
CA SER A 456 6.72 7.61 18.83
C SER A 456 7.72 7.94 17.73
N THR A 457 7.76 7.18 16.65
CA THR A 457 8.57 7.46 15.46
C THR A 457 8.04 8.67 14.70
N LEU A 458 6.73 8.71 14.48
CA LEU A 458 6.09 9.80 13.74
C LEU A 458 6.26 11.15 14.45
N ASP A 459 6.23 11.16 15.77
CA ASP A 459 6.38 12.37 16.59
C ASP A 459 7.85 12.78 16.82
N HIS A 460 8.82 11.95 16.40
CA HIS A 460 10.23 12.23 16.61
C HIS A 460 10.69 13.51 15.89
N GLN A 461 11.56 14.29 16.55
CA GLN A 461 12.04 15.59 16.05
C GLN A 461 12.67 15.49 14.66
N SER A 462 13.39 14.39 14.35
CA SER A 462 14.01 14.19 13.03
C SER A 462 13.02 14.20 11.87
N PHE A 463 11.75 13.78 12.10
CA PHE A 463 10.70 13.90 11.08
C PHE A 463 10.08 15.30 11.03
N THR A 464 10.05 16.03 12.14
CA THR A 464 9.71 17.47 12.11
C THR A 464 10.72 18.25 11.25
N ASP A 465 12.00 17.98 11.43
CA ASP A 465 13.07 18.61 10.68
C ASP A 465 13.08 18.21 9.19
N ARG A 466 12.64 16.98 8.89
CA ARG A 466 12.57 16.45 7.52
C ARG A 466 11.25 16.77 6.80
N ALA A 467 10.19 17.13 7.51
CA ALA A 467 8.85 17.36 6.95
C ALA A 467 8.83 18.28 5.72
N PRO A 468 9.59 19.40 5.65
CA PRO A 468 9.64 20.26 4.45
C PRO A 468 10.12 19.53 3.18
N LYS A 469 10.80 18.40 3.33
CA LYS A 469 11.33 17.59 2.22
C LYS A 469 10.42 16.40 1.85
N LEU A 470 9.23 16.28 2.46
CA LEU A 470 8.35 15.13 2.34
C LEU A 470 6.95 15.47 1.78
N GLY A 471 6.80 16.68 1.21
CA GLY A 471 5.62 17.02 0.40
C GLY A 471 4.26 16.98 1.08
N GLY A 472 4.19 17.10 2.42
CA GLY A 472 2.95 17.03 3.19
C GLY A 472 2.69 15.67 3.86
N LEU A 473 3.57 14.68 3.66
CA LEU A 473 3.41 13.34 4.22
C LEU A 473 3.32 13.33 5.75
N ILE A 474 4.22 14.07 6.42
CA ILE A 474 4.26 14.13 7.89
C ILE A 474 3.02 14.85 8.44
N GLU A 475 2.65 15.94 7.79
CA GLU A 475 1.45 16.71 8.11
C GLU A 475 0.20 15.84 8.04
N PHE A 476 0.08 15.03 6.98
CA PHE A 476 -1.01 14.08 6.84
C PHE A 476 -1.04 13.06 7.98
N TYR A 477 0.05 12.33 8.21
CA TYR A 477 0.07 11.27 9.23
C TYR A 477 -0.11 11.80 10.67
N ARG A 478 0.30 13.02 10.96
CA ARG A 478 0.07 13.68 12.25
C ARG A 478 -1.32 14.30 12.40
N SER A 479 -2.08 14.41 11.31
CA SER A 479 -3.37 15.09 11.32
C SER A 479 -4.54 14.12 11.58
N PRO A 480 -5.68 14.63 12.09
CA PRO A 480 -6.91 13.86 12.14
C PRO A 480 -7.45 13.48 10.75
N ALA A 481 -7.01 14.17 9.68
CA ALA A 481 -7.47 13.89 8.31
C ALA A 481 -7.22 12.43 7.91
N ARG A 482 -6.16 11.77 8.41
CA ARG A 482 -5.91 10.35 8.15
C ARG A 482 -7.07 9.43 8.54
N LEU A 483 -7.96 9.86 9.45
CA LEU A 483 -9.13 9.10 9.85
C LEU A 483 -10.23 9.06 8.76
N GLN A 484 -10.11 9.87 7.71
CA GLN A 484 -10.97 9.79 6.52
C GLN A 484 -10.54 8.66 5.57
N TRP A 485 -9.42 7.99 5.83
CA TRP A 485 -9.00 6.79 5.13
C TRP A 485 -9.36 5.56 5.95
N SER A 486 -9.78 4.51 5.27
CA SER A 486 -10.34 3.32 5.90
C SER A 486 -9.49 2.10 5.56
N PRO A 487 -9.20 1.22 6.53
CA PRO A 487 -8.76 -0.11 6.17
C PRO A 487 -9.89 -0.81 5.43
N THR A 488 -9.51 -1.68 4.50
CA THR A 488 -10.44 -2.60 3.84
C THR A 488 -10.24 -4.02 4.38
N GLY A 489 -11.05 -4.95 3.92
CA GLY A 489 -10.86 -6.37 4.18
C GLY A 489 -11.53 -6.91 5.45
N THR A 490 -11.88 -6.10 6.43
CA THR A 490 -12.57 -6.59 7.65
C THR A 490 -13.88 -7.31 7.32
N ASN A 491 -14.62 -6.79 6.35
CA ASN A 491 -15.86 -7.36 5.86
C ASN A 491 -15.66 -8.43 4.78
N VAL A 492 -14.42 -8.60 4.29
CA VAL A 492 -14.11 -9.53 3.20
C VAL A 492 -13.90 -10.93 3.76
N PRO A 493 -14.81 -11.88 3.47
CA PRO A 493 -14.79 -13.18 4.12
C PRO A 493 -13.74 -14.15 3.57
N ASP A 494 -13.27 -13.92 2.37
CA ASP A 494 -12.29 -14.76 1.66
C ASP A 494 -11.51 -13.88 0.66
N TYR A 495 -10.60 -13.05 1.18
CA TYR A 495 -9.85 -12.08 0.39
C TYR A 495 -9.08 -12.75 -0.76
N PRO A 496 -8.29 -13.83 -0.56
CA PRO A 496 -7.51 -14.40 -1.65
C PRO A 496 -8.38 -14.86 -2.83
N LYS A 497 -9.58 -15.36 -2.55
CA LYS A 497 -10.50 -15.81 -3.60
C LYS A 497 -11.22 -14.64 -4.27
N LEU A 498 -11.67 -13.68 -3.49
CA LEU A 498 -12.37 -12.49 -4.01
C LEU A 498 -11.41 -11.58 -4.77
N ALA A 499 -10.20 -11.35 -4.27
CA ALA A 499 -9.17 -10.56 -4.95
C ALA A 499 -8.89 -11.07 -6.37
N GLN A 500 -8.83 -12.40 -6.54
CA GLN A 500 -8.67 -13.02 -7.85
C GLN A 500 -9.80 -12.63 -8.82
N LEU A 501 -11.03 -12.52 -8.33
CA LEU A 501 -12.17 -12.12 -9.16
C LEU A 501 -12.10 -10.63 -9.52
N TRP A 502 -11.72 -9.77 -8.58
CA TRP A 502 -11.60 -8.32 -8.78
C TRP A 502 -10.61 -7.97 -9.88
N TRP A 503 -9.36 -8.43 -9.77
CA TRP A 503 -8.35 -8.08 -10.75
C TRP A 503 -8.63 -8.70 -12.14
N GLN A 504 -9.26 -9.88 -12.19
CA GLN A 504 -9.66 -10.47 -13.46
C GLN A 504 -10.74 -9.62 -14.16
N ALA A 505 -11.75 -9.17 -13.41
CA ALA A 505 -12.82 -8.34 -13.94
C ALA A 505 -12.30 -6.98 -14.44
N ILE A 506 -11.48 -6.29 -13.62
CA ILE A 506 -10.89 -5.02 -14.02
C ILE A 506 -9.94 -5.22 -15.22
N GLY A 507 -9.15 -6.29 -15.24
CA GLY A 507 -8.28 -6.65 -16.36
C GLY A 507 -9.05 -6.95 -17.66
N ASP A 508 -10.21 -7.56 -17.57
CA ASP A 508 -11.08 -7.77 -18.75
C ASP A 508 -11.60 -6.43 -19.30
N ALA A 509 -11.95 -5.50 -18.42
CA ALA A 509 -12.35 -4.16 -18.82
C ALA A 509 -11.18 -3.35 -19.41
N SER A 510 -10.02 -3.33 -18.74
CA SER A 510 -8.85 -2.56 -19.18
C SER A 510 -8.26 -3.06 -20.51
N SER A 511 -8.34 -4.37 -20.78
CA SER A 511 -7.93 -4.95 -22.05
C SER A 511 -8.97 -4.79 -23.18
N GLY A 512 -10.16 -4.27 -22.88
CA GLY A 512 -11.28 -4.14 -23.82
C GLY A 512 -11.98 -5.47 -24.16
N ALA A 513 -11.72 -6.54 -23.39
CA ALA A 513 -12.42 -7.82 -23.57
C ALA A 513 -13.89 -7.74 -23.14
N LYS A 514 -14.20 -6.85 -22.19
CA LYS A 514 -15.55 -6.52 -21.72
C LYS A 514 -15.71 -5.01 -21.57
N THR A 515 -16.93 -4.52 -21.65
CA THR A 515 -17.26 -3.17 -21.18
C THR A 515 -17.19 -3.13 -19.65
N ALA A 516 -17.11 -1.93 -19.06
CA ALA A 516 -17.13 -1.76 -17.61
C ALA A 516 -18.38 -2.43 -16.98
N GLN A 517 -19.56 -2.26 -17.60
CA GLN A 517 -20.80 -2.89 -17.13
C GLN A 517 -20.72 -4.42 -17.17
N GLU A 518 -20.32 -5.00 -18.32
CA GLU A 518 -20.20 -6.45 -18.46
C GLU A 518 -19.17 -7.05 -17.49
N ALA A 519 -18.08 -6.33 -17.23
CA ALA A 519 -17.06 -6.75 -16.27
C ALA A 519 -17.61 -6.78 -14.84
N MET A 520 -18.32 -5.72 -14.42
CA MET A 520 -18.91 -5.64 -13.08
C MET A 520 -20.09 -6.61 -12.90
N ASP A 521 -20.91 -6.84 -13.93
CA ASP A 521 -21.96 -7.86 -13.92
C ASP A 521 -21.37 -9.28 -13.75
N SER A 522 -20.28 -9.56 -14.46
CA SER A 522 -19.56 -10.83 -14.31
C SER A 522 -18.93 -10.95 -12.92
N LEU A 523 -18.33 -9.88 -12.41
CA LEU A 523 -17.71 -9.85 -11.09
C LEU A 523 -18.72 -10.18 -9.99
N CYS A 524 -19.84 -9.46 -9.95
CA CYS A 524 -20.83 -9.69 -8.91
C CYS A 524 -21.41 -11.11 -8.99
N ALA A 525 -21.63 -11.66 -10.19
CA ALA A 525 -22.14 -13.01 -10.37
C ALA A 525 -21.16 -14.08 -9.83
N GLU A 526 -19.86 -13.90 -10.03
CA GLU A 526 -18.85 -14.81 -9.48
C GLU A 526 -18.70 -14.64 -7.96
N GLN A 527 -18.76 -13.42 -7.45
CA GLN A 527 -18.79 -13.17 -6.00
C GLN A 527 -19.99 -13.85 -5.32
N GLU A 528 -21.19 -13.82 -5.91
CA GLU A 528 -22.37 -14.52 -5.40
C GLU A 528 -22.10 -16.02 -5.19
N LYS A 529 -21.37 -16.67 -6.09
CA LYS A 529 -21.00 -18.09 -5.94
C LYS A 529 -20.07 -18.30 -4.73
N VAL A 530 -19.14 -17.40 -4.50
CA VAL A 530 -18.26 -17.45 -3.32
C VAL A 530 -19.08 -17.28 -2.05
N LEU A 531 -19.92 -16.25 -1.97
CA LEU A 531 -20.75 -15.96 -0.80
C LEU A 531 -21.69 -17.14 -0.47
N GLN A 532 -22.34 -17.72 -1.47
CA GLN A 532 -23.20 -18.92 -1.28
C GLN A 532 -22.42 -20.14 -0.79
N ARG A 533 -21.15 -20.30 -1.23
CA ARG A 533 -20.27 -21.36 -0.73
C ARG A 533 -19.95 -21.13 0.74
N LEU A 534 -19.59 -19.90 1.12
CA LEU A 534 -19.26 -19.55 2.50
C LEU A 534 -20.46 -19.68 3.44
N GLU A 535 -21.65 -19.28 2.99
CA GLU A 535 -22.89 -19.48 3.72
C GLU A 535 -23.15 -20.98 4.01
N ARG A 536 -23.03 -21.83 2.98
CA ARG A 536 -23.17 -23.29 3.15
C ARG A 536 -22.11 -23.91 4.05
N ALA A 537 -20.91 -23.35 4.06
CA ALA A 537 -19.81 -23.78 4.94
C ALA A 537 -19.93 -23.22 6.37
N GLY A 538 -20.92 -22.37 6.66
CA GLY A 538 -21.12 -21.74 7.96
C GLY A 538 -20.06 -20.70 8.32
N VAL A 539 -19.34 -20.15 7.34
CA VAL A 539 -18.36 -19.09 7.54
C VAL A 539 -19.11 -17.79 7.78
N GLN A 540 -19.00 -17.30 9.00
CA GLN A 540 -19.67 -16.08 9.46
C GLN A 540 -18.72 -14.88 9.35
N GLY A 541 -19.26 -13.68 9.41
CA GLY A 541 -18.49 -12.47 9.40
C GLY A 541 -19.12 -11.37 10.22
N ASP A 542 -18.32 -10.39 10.54
CA ASP A 542 -18.72 -9.13 11.13
C ASP A 542 -17.93 -8.00 10.45
N ILE A 543 -18.43 -6.77 10.52
CA ILE A 543 -17.78 -5.62 9.91
C ILE A 543 -16.47 -5.27 10.64
N GLY A 544 -16.34 -5.57 11.93
CA GLY A 544 -15.12 -5.36 12.70
C GLY A 544 -14.90 -3.91 13.16
N PRO A 545 -13.67 -3.53 13.51
CA PRO A 545 -13.36 -2.25 14.14
C PRO A 545 -13.67 -1.06 13.24
N LYS A 546 -14.14 0.03 13.86
CA LYS A 546 -14.46 1.30 13.21
C LYS A 546 -13.40 2.34 13.52
N LEU A 547 -13.06 3.15 12.52
CA LEU A 547 -12.16 4.29 12.67
C LEU A 547 -12.89 5.62 12.82
N ALA A 548 -14.21 5.65 12.61
CA ALA A 548 -15.06 6.82 12.76
C ALA A 548 -16.16 6.57 13.78
N GLU A 549 -16.84 7.63 14.18
CA GLU A 549 -18.06 7.52 14.97
C GLU A 549 -19.09 6.67 14.21
N GLU A 550 -19.72 5.73 14.92
CA GLU A 550 -20.73 4.85 14.33
C GLU A 550 -22.08 5.53 14.32
N HIS A 551 -22.67 5.62 13.15
CA HIS A 551 -24.00 6.15 12.93
C HIS A 551 -24.92 5.07 12.36
N ASP A 552 -26.22 5.22 12.59
CA ASP A 552 -27.22 4.30 12.06
C ASP A 552 -27.56 4.59 10.59
N LEU A 553 -28.34 3.68 10.01
CA LEU A 553 -28.80 3.81 8.63
C LEU A 553 -29.64 5.06 8.39
N GLU A 554 -30.41 5.52 9.37
CA GLU A 554 -31.24 6.73 9.25
C GLU A 554 -30.36 7.99 9.09
N TYR A 555 -29.29 8.08 9.86
CA TYR A 555 -28.32 9.16 9.73
C TYR A 555 -27.76 9.26 8.31
N TRP A 556 -27.24 8.14 7.77
CA TRP A 556 -26.62 8.11 6.44
C TRP A 556 -27.62 8.32 5.30
N ASN A 557 -28.86 7.88 5.47
CA ASN A 557 -29.92 8.07 4.48
C ASN A 557 -30.51 9.47 4.45
N LYS A 558 -30.27 10.29 5.45
CA LYS A 558 -30.91 11.60 5.59
C LYS A 558 -30.80 12.47 4.34
N ASP A 559 -29.60 12.54 3.79
CA ASP A 559 -29.34 13.29 2.56
C ASP A 559 -29.95 12.61 1.32
N ALA A 560 -29.83 11.31 1.22
CA ALA A 560 -30.38 10.54 0.12
C ALA A 560 -31.90 10.62 0.10
N VAL A 561 -32.54 10.52 1.27
CA VAL A 561 -34.02 10.72 1.41
C VAL A 561 -34.42 12.12 1.03
N SER A 562 -33.71 13.14 1.50
CA SER A 562 -34.03 14.55 1.18
C SER A 562 -33.90 14.85 -0.32
N LYS A 563 -33.05 14.13 -1.03
CA LYS A 563 -32.87 14.19 -2.49
C LYS A 563 -33.79 13.23 -3.26
N GLY A 564 -34.59 12.42 -2.54
CA GLY A 564 -35.50 11.44 -3.14
C GLY A 564 -34.77 10.26 -3.80
N ASN A 565 -33.51 9.97 -3.43
CA ASN A 565 -32.72 8.95 -4.07
C ASN A 565 -31.86 8.16 -3.06
N LEU A 566 -32.21 6.89 -2.85
CA LEU A 566 -31.51 5.94 -1.99
C LEU A 566 -30.69 4.93 -2.78
N ALA A 567 -30.85 4.89 -4.10
CA ALA A 567 -30.15 3.96 -4.97
C ALA A 567 -28.74 4.50 -5.32
N PRO A 568 -27.86 3.66 -5.85
CA PRO A 568 -26.68 4.12 -6.56
C PRO A 568 -27.07 5.14 -7.60
N GLN A 569 -26.37 6.23 -7.59
CA GLN A 569 -26.76 7.38 -8.37
C GLN A 569 -26.28 7.25 -9.81
N LEU A 570 -26.85 8.09 -10.61
CA LEU A 570 -26.53 8.07 -12.03
C LEU A 570 -25.20 8.77 -12.26
N LYS A 571 -24.37 8.18 -13.11
CA LYS A 571 -23.10 8.76 -13.57
C LYS A 571 -23.29 10.18 -14.11
N ILE A 572 -24.42 10.43 -14.76
CA ILE A 572 -24.74 11.73 -15.35
C ILE A 572 -24.83 12.85 -14.29
N GLU A 573 -25.15 12.54 -13.06
CA GLU A 573 -25.16 13.53 -11.97
C GLU A 573 -23.75 13.96 -11.62
N ASN A 574 -22.80 13.02 -11.58
CA ASN A 574 -21.39 13.33 -11.37
C ASN A 574 -20.83 14.15 -12.55
N GLU A 575 -21.20 13.84 -13.78
CA GLU A 575 -20.77 14.60 -14.96
C GLU A 575 -21.30 16.05 -14.96
N LYS A 576 -22.35 16.33 -14.20
CA LYS A 576 -22.89 17.68 -14.00
C LYS A 576 -22.33 18.38 -12.77
N GLU A 577 -21.53 17.72 -11.98
CA GLU A 577 -20.91 18.32 -10.80
C GLU A 577 -19.99 19.47 -11.22
N GLN A 578 -20.18 20.63 -10.58
CA GLN A 578 -19.31 21.76 -10.83
C GLN A 578 -17.89 21.48 -10.31
N PRO A 579 -16.85 21.74 -11.10
CA PRO A 579 -15.48 21.50 -10.66
C PRO A 579 -15.12 22.43 -9.50
N ILE A 580 -14.50 21.85 -8.46
CA ILE A 580 -14.08 22.57 -7.25
C ILE A 580 -12.60 22.28 -6.99
N THR A 581 -11.85 23.36 -6.78
CA THR A 581 -10.45 23.31 -6.34
C THR A 581 -10.26 24.12 -5.07
N VAL A 582 -9.21 23.78 -4.31
CA VAL A 582 -8.79 24.53 -3.12
C VAL A 582 -7.30 24.87 -3.21
N ASN A 583 -6.90 25.93 -2.51
CA ASN A 583 -5.49 26.25 -2.37
C ASN A 583 -4.80 25.25 -1.43
N TYR A 584 -3.62 24.75 -1.83
CA TYR A 584 -2.89 23.76 -1.05
C TYR A 584 -2.49 24.26 0.34
N ASP A 585 -2.00 25.50 0.46
CA ASP A 585 -1.51 26.03 1.74
C ASP A 585 -2.66 26.25 2.74
N GLU A 586 -3.87 26.52 2.24
CA GLU A 586 -5.08 26.59 3.07
C GLU A 586 -5.53 25.20 3.52
N LEU A 587 -5.42 24.20 2.64
CA LEU A 587 -5.75 22.82 2.93
C LEU A 587 -4.84 22.26 4.03
N VAL A 588 -3.52 22.45 3.91
CA VAL A 588 -2.55 21.96 4.92
C VAL A 588 -2.80 22.61 6.28
N LYS A 589 -3.18 23.89 6.32
CA LYS A 589 -3.59 24.54 7.58
C LYS A 589 -4.82 23.87 8.22
N SER A 590 -5.73 23.31 7.42
CA SER A 590 -6.87 22.56 7.95
C SER A 590 -6.45 21.22 8.56
N TRP A 591 -5.36 20.60 8.09
CA TRP A 591 -4.81 19.39 8.68
C TRP A 591 -4.16 19.60 10.05
N GLN A 592 -3.74 20.82 10.36
CA GLN A 592 -3.08 21.16 11.63
C GLN A 592 -4.09 21.48 12.76
N LYS A 593 -5.38 21.50 12.47
CA LYS A 593 -6.45 21.80 13.43
C LYS A 593 -7.14 20.53 13.90
#